data_620bb686a20fcbd33dac416eee594cc3
#
_entry.id   620bb686a20fcbd33dac416eee594cc3
#
_cell.length_a   1.000
_cell.length_b   1.000
_cell.length_c   1.000
_cell.angle_alpha   90.00
_cell.angle_beta   90.00
_cell.angle_gamma   90.00
#
_symmetry.space_group_name_H-M   'P 1'
#
loop_
_entity.id
_entity.type
_entity.pdbx_description
1 polymer ?
#
loop_
_entity_poly.entity_id
_entity_poly.type
_entity_poly.pdbx_seq_one_letter_code
_entity_poly.pdbx_strand_id
1 'polypeptide(L)' 'MKRKGFTLIELLVVIAIIGILAAILLPALE' A
#
# COMPACT_ATOMS: atom_id res chain seq x y z
N MET A 1 -9.15 1.91 -18.60
CA MET A 1 -8.62 1.71 -18.81
C MET A 1 -8.45 0.82 -19.30
N LYS A 2 -8.08 0.60 -19.54
CA LYS A 2 -7.79 -0.04 -20.01
C LYS A 2 -7.31 -0.75 -19.60
N ARG A 3 -7.19 -1.08 -19.21
CA ARG A 3 -6.82 -1.61 -18.89
C ARG A 3 -6.21 -2.23 -18.35
N LYS A 4 -6.00 -2.44 -18.17
CA LYS A 4 -5.22 -3.02 -17.55
C LYS A 4 -4.37 -2.24 -16.88
N GLY A 5 -4.46 -1.50 -16.23
CA GLY A 5 -3.55 -0.60 -15.71
C GLY A 5 -2.74 -1.08 -14.53
N PHE A 6 -3.25 -1.99 -13.76
CA PHE A 6 -2.50 -2.46 -12.61
C PHE A 6 -1.80 -3.77 -12.89
N THR A 7 -0.57 -3.86 -12.47
CA THR A 7 0.12 -5.14 -12.45
C THR A 7 0.06 -5.70 -11.04
N LEU A 8 0.37 -6.95 -10.91
CA LEU A 8 0.40 -7.57 -9.60
C LEU A 8 1.46 -6.91 -8.71
N ILE A 9 2.58 -6.55 -9.31
CA ILE A 9 3.65 -5.92 -8.55
C ILE A 9 3.21 -4.56 -8.03
N GLU A 10 2.49 -3.80 -8.84
CA GLU A 10 2.01 -2.50 -8.40
C GLU A 10 1.06 -2.64 -7.22
N LEU A 11 0.19 -3.61 -7.28
CA LEU A 11 -0.72 -3.84 -6.17
C LEU A 11 0.06 -4.23 -4.93
N LEU A 12 1.03 -5.10 -5.09
CA LEU A 12 1.85 -5.55 -3.99
C LEU A 12 2.59 -4.39 -3.33
N VAL A 13 3.14 -3.51 -4.16
CA VAL A 13 3.86 -2.34 -3.66
C VAL A 13 2.93 -1.42 -2.89
N VAL A 14 1.72 -1.23 -3.40
CA VAL A 14 0.76 -0.34 -2.75
C VAL A 14 0.41 -0.86 -1.36
N ILE A 15 0.07 -2.13 -1.24
CA ILE A 15 -0.28 -2.66 0.07
C ILE A 15 0.92 -2.68 1.00
N ALA A 16 2.12 -2.85 0.47
CA ALA A 16 3.33 -2.79 1.31
C ALA A 16 3.50 -1.39 1.89
N ILE A 17 3.29 -0.38 1.07
CA ILE A 17 3.42 1.00 1.54
C ILE A 17 2.35 1.31 2.58
N ILE A 18 1.13 0.89 2.32
CA ILE A 18 0.04 1.11 3.28
C ILE A 18 0.35 0.42 4.60
N GLY A 19 0.87 -0.79 4.54
CA GLY A 19 1.23 -1.52 5.75
C GLY A 19 2.30 -0.81 6.56
N ILE A 20 3.31 -0.27 5.88
CA ILE A 20 4.38 0.44 6.55
C ILE A 20 3.84 1.71 7.22
N LEU A 21 3.02 2.45 6.50
CA LEU A 21 2.45 3.67 7.05
C LEU A 21 1.56 3.37 8.25
N ALA A 22 0.76 2.33 8.16
CA ALA A 22 -0.10 1.95 9.25
C ALA A 22 0.72 1.56 10.48
N ALA A 23 1.83 0.87 10.27
CA ALA A 23 2.69 0.46 11.38
C ALA A 23 3.29 1.67 12.09
N ILE A 24 3.55 2.73 11.35
CA ILE A 24 4.09 3.94 11.94
C ILE A 24 2.99 4.74 12.65
N LEU A 25 1.81 4.79 12.05
CA LEU A 25 0.75 5.62 12.59
C LEU A 25 0.10 5.05 13.84
N LEU A 26 0.01 3.75 13.96
CA LEU A 26 -0.64 3.16 15.11
C LEU A 26 0.04 3.53 16.43
N PRO A 27 1.34 3.32 16.58
CA PRO A 27 2.00 3.73 17.82
C PRO A 27 2.07 5.24 17.97
N ALA A 28 2.10 5.97 16.87
CA ALA A 28 2.11 7.43 16.95
C ALA A 28 0.76 7.95 17.47
N LEU A 29 -0.31 7.24 17.13
CA LEU A 29 -1.63 7.61 17.57
C LEU A 29 -1.80 7.39 19.08
N GLU A 30 -1.15 6.40 19.58
CA GLU A 30 -1.25 6.07 20.98
C GLU A 30 -0.66 7.18 21.83
#